data_de9872a422b3d8ba7aed88f9fcdc6e42
#
_entry.id   de9872a422b3d8ba7aed88f9fcdc6e42
#
_cell.length_a   1.000
_cell.length_b   1.000
_cell.length_c   1.000
_cell.angle_alpha   90.00
_cell.angle_beta   90.00
_cell.angle_gamma   90.00
#
_symmetry.space_group_name_H-M   'P 1'
#
loop_
_entity.id
_entity.type
_entity.pdbx_description
1 polymer ?
#
loop_
_entity_poly.entity_id
_entity_poly.type
_entity_poly.pdbx_seq_one_letter_code
_entity_poly.pdbx_strand_id
1 'polypeptide(L)'
;MKRPFVFFDLDGTLYDFPGCAAVALKATLARAQEELGCPDEYLPALQAAFWQAYFHYLKRESSPGDPRAALEQVLTRTFAACRAGQARLSPHFGRELSGTWLRAFFAALAPFPGVRPLLEELRAAGVILGVVSNGTRPFQVAKLRRLGLKVYFPGRNLFFPGDGGGAKPDPAIFHRALSALHLAPAAGVFVGDSPRTDLAGGLQAGLRVVWLNRYGLPAPEEVRGKIHVVTSFPAAARAVWALLHQEEGG
;
A
#
# COMPACT_ATOMS: atom_id res chain seq x y z
N MET A 1 9.95 -8.77 -29.71
CA MET A 1 8.64 -8.97 -29.06
C MET A 1 8.58 -8.16 -27.77
N LYS A 2 7.52 -7.39 -27.55
CA LYS A 2 7.26 -6.66 -26.30
C LYS A 2 6.98 -7.70 -25.20
N ARG A 3 7.74 -7.68 -24.10
CA ARG A 3 7.54 -8.63 -22.99
C ARG A 3 6.38 -8.16 -22.12
N PRO A 4 5.29 -8.95 -21.94
CA PRO A 4 4.17 -8.56 -21.09
C PRO A 4 4.60 -8.48 -19.62
N PHE A 5 4.05 -7.51 -18.89
CA PHE A 5 4.33 -7.36 -17.46
C PHE A 5 3.13 -6.80 -16.71
N VAL A 6 3.10 -7.07 -15.41
CA VAL A 6 2.14 -6.48 -14.49
C VAL A 6 2.88 -5.94 -13.28
N PHE A 7 2.70 -4.66 -13.02
CA PHE A 7 3.12 -4.05 -11.77
C PHE A 7 1.92 -3.91 -10.83
N PHE A 8 2.15 -4.17 -9.58
CA PHE A 8 1.14 -4.03 -8.52
C PHE A 8 1.59 -2.99 -7.50
N ASP A 9 0.65 -2.19 -7.02
CA ASP A 9 0.79 -1.62 -5.70
C ASP A 9 0.66 -2.73 -4.64
N LEU A 10 1.01 -2.43 -3.39
CA LEU A 10 0.97 -3.39 -2.29
C LEU A 10 -0.15 -3.11 -1.30
N ASP A 11 -0.16 -1.91 -0.70
CA ASP A 11 -0.99 -1.55 0.45
C ASP A 11 -2.41 -1.15 -0.01
N GLY A 12 -3.43 -1.96 0.33
CA GLY A 12 -4.80 -1.78 -0.18
C GLY A 12 -5.07 -2.52 -1.49
N THR A 13 -4.02 -2.94 -2.22
CA THR A 13 -4.10 -3.65 -3.49
C THR A 13 -3.95 -5.15 -3.33
N LEU A 14 -2.87 -5.65 -2.74
CA LEU A 14 -2.65 -7.09 -2.58
C LEU A 14 -3.20 -7.64 -1.25
N TYR A 15 -3.48 -6.77 -0.29
CA TYR A 15 -4.07 -7.11 1.00
C TYR A 15 -4.85 -5.92 1.57
N ASP A 16 -5.69 -6.17 2.58
CA ASP A 16 -6.50 -5.14 3.25
C ASP A 16 -5.65 -4.33 4.24
N PHE A 17 -4.98 -3.29 3.76
CA PHE A 17 -4.21 -2.40 4.63
C PHE A 17 -5.08 -1.70 5.70
N PRO A 18 -6.23 -1.07 5.37
CA PRO A 18 -7.08 -0.44 6.37
C PRO A 18 -7.57 -1.42 7.44
N GLY A 19 -8.00 -2.61 7.06
CA GLY A 19 -8.44 -3.64 8.00
C GLY A 19 -7.31 -4.11 8.93
N CYS A 20 -6.12 -4.37 8.39
CA CYS A 20 -4.95 -4.73 9.20
C CYS A 20 -4.56 -3.61 10.16
N ALA A 21 -4.58 -2.36 9.71
CA ALA A 21 -4.28 -1.20 10.55
C ALA A 21 -5.33 -0.98 11.64
N ALA A 22 -6.60 -1.24 11.37
CA ALA A 22 -7.67 -1.17 12.37
C ALA A 22 -7.50 -2.23 13.48
N VAL A 23 -7.14 -3.47 13.11
CA VAL A 23 -6.81 -4.52 14.08
C VAL A 23 -5.62 -4.11 14.95
N ALA A 24 -4.58 -3.59 14.34
CA ALA A 24 -3.39 -3.12 15.05
C ALA A 24 -3.69 -1.96 16.00
N LEU A 25 -4.50 -1.01 15.54
CA LEU A 25 -4.92 0.14 16.35
C LEU A 25 -5.74 -0.32 17.57
N LYS A 26 -6.70 -1.23 17.37
CA LYS A 26 -7.49 -1.79 18.47
C LYS A 26 -6.60 -2.42 19.55
N ALA A 27 -5.63 -3.24 19.15
CA ALA A 27 -4.69 -3.86 20.09
C ALA A 27 -3.82 -2.82 20.82
N THR A 28 -3.40 -1.77 20.12
CA THR A 28 -2.59 -0.69 20.68
C THR A 28 -3.38 0.15 21.69
N LEU A 29 -4.64 0.46 21.37
CA LEU A 29 -5.51 1.21 22.27
C LEU A 29 -5.85 0.41 23.53
N ALA A 30 -6.13 -0.89 23.40
CA ALA A 30 -6.35 -1.77 24.56
C ALA A 30 -5.13 -1.75 25.52
N ARG A 31 -3.91 -1.87 24.95
CA ARG A 31 -2.69 -1.80 25.78
C ARG A 31 -2.49 -0.43 26.43
N ALA A 32 -2.85 0.64 25.71
CA ALA A 32 -2.78 1.98 26.28
C ALA A 32 -3.81 2.21 27.38
N GLN A 33 -5.01 1.65 27.28
CA GLN A 33 -6.03 1.71 28.33
C GLN A 33 -5.58 1.01 29.61
N GLU A 34 -5.00 -0.18 29.49
CA GLU A 34 -4.46 -0.92 30.65
C GLU A 34 -3.44 -0.11 31.43
N GLU A 35 -2.55 0.61 30.74
CA GLU A 35 -1.45 1.37 31.37
C GLU A 35 -1.87 2.77 31.84
N LEU A 36 -2.71 3.46 31.06
CA LEU A 36 -3.05 4.86 31.28
C LEU A 36 -4.42 5.05 31.93
N GLY A 37 -5.19 3.97 32.12
CA GLY A 37 -6.55 4.05 32.66
C GLY A 37 -7.52 4.86 31.81
N CYS A 38 -7.31 4.92 30.49
CA CYS A 38 -8.10 5.72 29.57
C CYS A 38 -9.53 5.15 29.45
N PRO A 39 -10.60 5.92 29.77
CA PRO A 39 -11.97 5.45 29.65
C PRO A 39 -12.38 5.09 28.23
N ASP A 40 -13.28 4.12 28.05
CA ASP A 40 -13.78 3.64 26.76
C ASP A 40 -14.38 4.75 25.89
N GLU A 41 -14.98 5.76 26.50
CA GLU A 41 -15.59 6.90 25.82
C GLU A 41 -14.60 7.71 24.97
N TYR A 42 -13.30 7.63 25.26
CA TYR A 42 -12.25 8.31 24.47
C TYR A 42 -11.76 7.50 23.24
N LEU A 43 -12.09 6.21 23.15
CA LEU A 43 -11.62 5.35 22.05
C LEU A 43 -11.98 5.87 20.66
N PRO A 44 -13.21 6.34 20.38
CA PRO A 44 -13.55 6.89 19.07
C PRO A 44 -12.70 8.12 18.72
N ALA A 45 -12.45 8.99 19.70
CA ALA A 45 -11.62 10.18 19.50
C ALA A 45 -10.15 9.81 19.26
N LEU A 46 -9.63 8.82 19.99
CA LEU A 46 -8.28 8.28 19.79
C LEU A 46 -8.12 7.64 18.41
N GLN A 47 -9.11 6.88 17.95
CA GLN A 47 -9.12 6.30 16.62
C GLN A 47 -9.10 7.38 15.53
N ALA A 48 -9.97 8.39 15.65
CA ALA A 48 -10.00 9.51 14.71
C ALA A 48 -8.68 10.28 14.68
N ALA A 49 -8.10 10.57 15.86
CA ALA A 49 -6.81 11.25 15.99
C ALA A 49 -5.66 10.43 15.39
N PHE A 50 -5.68 9.11 15.56
CA PHE A 50 -4.69 8.21 14.93
C PHE A 50 -4.75 8.30 13.42
N TRP A 51 -5.92 8.15 12.82
CA TRP A 51 -6.07 8.21 11.36
C TRP A 51 -5.67 9.59 10.82
N GLN A 52 -6.06 10.66 11.51
CA GLN A 52 -5.66 12.00 11.13
C GLN A 52 -4.13 12.18 11.15
N ALA A 53 -3.47 11.74 12.22
CA ALA A 53 -2.01 11.81 12.36
C ALA A 53 -1.31 10.91 11.34
N TYR A 54 -1.85 9.71 11.07
CA TYR A 54 -1.32 8.77 10.09
C TYR A 54 -1.41 9.32 8.66
N PHE A 55 -2.57 9.86 8.26
CA PHE A 55 -2.72 10.50 6.96
C PHE A 55 -1.87 11.76 6.80
N HIS A 56 -1.70 12.52 7.87
CA HIS A 56 -0.79 13.67 7.87
C HIS A 56 0.66 13.24 7.66
N TYR A 57 1.08 12.15 8.31
CA TYR A 57 2.39 11.55 8.11
C TYR A 57 2.59 11.11 6.65
N LEU A 58 1.64 10.38 6.07
CA LEU A 58 1.72 9.93 4.67
C LEU A 58 1.82 11.08 3.65
N LYS A 59 1.26 12.25 3.99
CA LYS A 59 1.34 13.44 3.10
C LYS A 59 2.68 14.15 3.15
N ARG A 60 3.41 14.05 4.26
CA ARG A 60 4.64 14.84 4.50
C ARG A 60 5.92 14.16 4.03
N GLU A 61 5.92 12.85 3.91
CA GLU A 61 7.16 12.13 3.68
C GLU A 61 7.35 11.70 2.22
N SER A 62 8.08 12.54 1.51
CA SER A 62 8.84 12.15 0.32
C SER A 62 10.09 11.32 0.65
N SER A 63 10.44 11.17 1.92
CA SER A 63 11.60 10.40 2.37
C SER A 63 11.18 9.26 3.29
N PRO A 64 11.54 8.03 2.97
CA PRO A 64 11.20 6.88 3.78
C PRO A 64 12.08 6.85 5.03
N GLY A 65 11.56 7.40 6.13
CA GLY A 65 12.11 7.23 7.46
C GLY A 65 11.88 5.81 8.02
N ASP A 66 12.41 5.54 9.20
CA ASP A 66 12.12 4.30 9.93
C ASP A 66 10.60 4.22 10.22
N PRO A 67 9.88 3.20 9.71
CA PRO A 67 8.44 3.04 9.93
C PRO A 67 8.06 2.97 11.41
N ARG A 68 8.97 2.50 12.26
CA ARG A 68 8.78 2.44 13.70
C ARG A 68 8.79 3.83 14.33
N ALA A 69 9.80 4.63 13.98
CA ALA A 69 9.89 6.01 14.44
C ALA A 69 8.68 6.85 13.97
N ALA A 70 8.26 6.64 12.74
CA ALA A 70 7.05 7.26 12.19
C ALA A 70 5.80 6.90 12.98
N LEU A 71 5.63 5.62 13.29
CA LEU A 71 4.51 5.13 14.10
C LEU A 71 4.54 5.68 15.52
N GLU A 72 5.72 5.76 16.14
CA GLU A 72 5.89 6.40 17.47
C GLU A 72 5.43 7.86 17.45
N GLN A 73 5.77 8.61 16.39
CA GLN A 73 5.29 10.00 16.22
C GLN A 73 3.77 10.07 16.05
N VAL A 74 3.18 9.20 15.23
CA VAL A 74 1.72 9.11 15.05
C VAL A 74 1.05 8.84 16.39
N LEU A 75 1.49 7.83 17.13
CA LEU A 75 0.95 7.47 18.42
C LEU A 75 1.11 8.61 19.45
N THR A 76 2.28 9.23 19.52
CA THR A 76 2.53 10.36 20.40
C THR A 76 1.56 11.51 20.12
N ARG A 77 1.32 11.85 18.86
CA ARG A 77 0.35 12.87 18.47
C ARG A 77 -1.08 12.47 18.80
N THR A 78 -1.43 11.19 18.57
CA THR A 78 -2.76 10.64 18.89
C THR A 78 -3.08 10.86 20.37
N PHE A 79 -2.17 10.46 21.25
CA PHE A 79 -2.40 10.59 22.69
C PHE A 79 -2.26 12.03 23.20
N ALA A 80 -1.44 12.87 22.58
CA ALA A 80 -1.38 14.30 22.91
C ALA A 80 -2.67 15.06 22.54
N ALA A 81 -3.39 14.64 21.51
CA ALA A 81 -4.65 15.25 21.10
C ALA A 81 -5.82 14.90 22.03
N CYS A 82 -5.72 13.84 22.82
CA CYS A 82 -6.74 13.44 23.76
C CYS A 82 -6.47 14.07 25.14
N ARG A 83 -7.39 14.89 25.62
CA ARG A 83 -7.34 15.57 26.94
C ARG A 83 -7.26 14.61 28.14
N ALA A 84 -7.48 13.31 27.97
CA ALA A 84 -7.22 12.30 29.00
C ALA A 84 -5.73 12.19 29.38
N GLY A 85 -4.83 12.77 28.59
CA GLY A 85 -3.41 12.69 28.80
C GLY A 85 -2.81 13.91 29.47
N GLN A 86 -2.96 14.07 30.77
CA GLN A 86 -1.91 14.69 31.55
C GLN A 86 -0.63 13.84 31.55
N ALA A 87 -0.67 12.60 31.10
CA ALA A 87 0.46 11.72 30.92
C ALA A 87 1.04 11.88 29.51
N ARG A 88 2.12 12.64 29.36
CA ARG A 88 2.98 12.53 28.19
C ARG A 88 3.43 11.07 28.07
N LEU A 89 3.21 10.45 26.92
CA LEU A 89 3.77 9.13 26.65
C LEU A 89 5.27 9.15 26.94
N SER A 90 5.73 8.33 27.88
CA SER A 90 7.17 8.17 28.06
C SER A 90 7.75 7.58 26.77
N PRO A 91 9.00 7.92 26.39
CA PRO A 91 9.63 7.31 25.23
C PRO A 91 9.68 5.79 25.27
N HIS A 92 9.74 5.20 26.46
CA HIS A 92 9.67 3.74 26.65
C HIS A 92 8.30 3.20 26.27
N PHE A 93 7.24 3.81 26.77
CA PHE A 93 5.86 3.36 26.49
C PHE A 93 5.45 3.61 25.05
N GLY A 94 5.92 4.70 24.42
CA GLY A 94 5.73 4.94 22.99
C GLY A 94 6.35 3.82 22.12
N ARG A 95 7.55 3.35 22.46
CA ARG A 95 8.18 2.19 21.81
C ARG A 95 7.42 0.89 22.04
N GLU A 96 6.87 0.68 23.22
CA GLU A 96 6.05 -0.48 23.53
C GLU A 96 4.77 -0.50 22.71
N LEU A 97 4.05 0.62 22.64
CA LEU A 97 2.84 0.77 21.83
C LEU A 97 3.11 0.57 20.33
N SER A 98 4.21 1.13 19.82
CA SER A 98 4.60 0.90 18.41
C SER A 98 4.94 -0.57 18.14
N GLY A 99 5.58 -1.23 19.08
CA GLY A 99 5.83 -2.68 19.02
C GLY A 99 4.54 -3.51 19.03
N THR A 100 3.56 -3.12 19.85
CA THR A 100 2.25 -3.76 19.91
C THR A 100 1.50 -3.59 18.59
N TRP A 101 1.48 -2.37 18.04
CA TRP A 101 0.89 -2.09 16.74
C TRP A 101 1.51 -2.95 15.64
N LEU A 102 2.84 -2.97 15.53
CA LEU A 102 3.56 -3.74 14.51
C LEU A 102 3.26 -5.24 14.62
N ARG A 103 3.30 -5.81 15.82
CA ARG A 103 2.97 -7.24 16.02
C ARG A 103 1.56 -7.56 15.56
N ALA A 104 0.56 -6.77 15.97
CA ALA A 104 -0.84 -6.98 15.60
C ALA A 104 -1.07 -6.76 14.10
N PHE A 105 -0.44 -5.73 13.50
CA PHE A 105 -0.50 -5.47 12.08
C PHE A 105 0.03 -6.64 11.26
N PHE A 106 1.25 -7.11 11.57
CA PHE A 106 1.85 -8.24 10.86
C PHE A 106 1.09 -9.56 11.09
N ALA A 107 0.49 -9.76 12.26
CA ALA A 107 -0.35 -10.92 12.53
C ALA A 107 -1.61 -10.94 11.65
N ALA A 108 -2.20 -9.77 11.40
CA ALA A 108 -3.42 -9.61 10.59
C ALA A 108 -3.18 -9.71 9.08
N LEU A 109 -1.93 -9.65 8.60
CA LEU A 109 -1.62 -9.67 7.17
C LEU A 109 -2.05 -10.99 6.53
N ALA A 110 -2.96 -10.88 5.57
CA ALA A 110 -3.36 -11.96 4.67
C ALA A 110 -3.61 -11.37 3.27
N PRO A 111 -3.21 -12.05 2.18
CA PRO A 111 -3.52 -11.57 0.84
C PRO A 111 -5.01 -11.64 0.59
N PHE A 112 -5.53 -10.75 -0.26
CA PHE A 112 -6.91 -10.85 -0.68
C PHE A 112 -7.18 -12.18 -1.42
N PRO A 113 -8.41 -12.71 -1.33
CA PRO A 113 -8.82 -13.85 -2.15
C PRO A 113 -8.58 -13.58 -3.64
N GLY A 114 -7.99 -14.54 -4.35
CA GLY A 114 -7.66 -14.43 -5.78
C GLY A 114 -6.28 -13.84 -6.11
N VAL A 115 -5.58 -13.24 -5.14
CA VAL A 115 -4.22 -12.70 -5.37
C VAL A 115 -3.24 -13.81 -5.78
N ARG A 116 -3.14 -14.86 -4.97
CA ARG A 116 -2.20 -15.97 -5.25
C ARG A 116 -2.50 -16.65 -6.58
N PRO A 117 -3.73 -17.08 -6.88
CA PRO A 117 -4.05 -17.68 -8.18
C PRO A 117 -3.63 -16.80 -9.36
N LEU A 118 -3.97 -15.50 -9.35
CA LEU A 118 -3.56 -14.60 -10.42
C LEU A 118 -2.03 -14.51 -10.58
N LEU A 119 -1.30 -14.38 -9.47
CA LEU A 119 0.17 -14.30 -9.54
C LEU A 119 0.81 -15.60 -10.07
N GLU A 120 0.22 -16.75 -9.73
CA GLU A 120 0.64 -18.06 -10.24
C GLU A 120 0.37 -18.19 -11.74
N GLU A 121 -0.83 -17.84 -12.19
CA GLU A 121 -1.23 -17.86 -13.60
C GLU A 121 -0.33 -16.94 -14.44
N LEU A 122 -0.15 -15.69 -14.02
CA LEU A 122 0.70 -14.73 -14.71
C LEU A 122 2.15 -15.21 -14.80
N ARG A 123 2.68 -15.76 -13.70
CA ARG A 123 4.04 -16.31 -13.68
C ARG A 123 4.18 -17.51 -14.60
N ALA A 124 3.20 -18.42 -14.61
CA ALA A 124 3.18 -19.59 -15.48
C ALA A 124 3.13 -19.19 -16.98
N ALA A 125 2.46 -18.09 -17.29
CA ALA A 125 2.41 -17.51 -18.64
C ALA A 125 3.68 -16.70 -19.02
N GLY A 126 4.69 -16.64 -18.15
CA GLY A 126 5.92 -15.89 -18.43
C GLY A 126 5.80 -14.38 -18.32
N VAL A 127 4.70 -13.87 -17.72
CA VAL A 127 4.50 -12.44 -17.48
C VAL A 127 5.46 -11.96 -16.40
N ILE A 128 6.11 -10.82 -16.62
CA ILE A 128 7.01 -10.21 -15.64
C ILE A 128 6.17 -9.55 -14.54
N LEU A 129 6.40 -9.94 -13.28
CA LEU A 129 5.71 -9.40 -12.13
C LEU A 129 6.62 -8.45 -11.36
N GLY A 130 6.09 -7.30 -10.94
CA GLY A 130 6.80 -6.33 -10.12
C GLY A 130 5.89 -5.62 -9.12
N VAL A 131 6.51 -4.97 -8.14
CA VAL A 131 5.81 -4.12 -7.15
C VAL A 131 6.35 -2.71 -7.24
N VAL A 132 5.44 -1.73 -7.34
CA VAL A 132 5.73 -0.30 -7.26
C VAL A 132 4.88 0.27 -6.13
N SER A 133 5.48 0.53 -4.97
CA SER A 133 4.72 0.91 -3.79
C SER A 133 5.45 2.00 -2.99
N ASN A 134 4.68 2.90 -2.39
CA ASN A 134 5.21 3.89 -1.46
C ASN A 134 5.53 3.22 -0.12
N GLY A 135 6.62 3.62 0.49
CA GLY A 135 7.11 3.07 1.75
C GLY A 135 8.56 2.60 1.68
N THR A 136 9.13 2.26 2.82
CA THR A 136 10.53 1.83 2.87
C THR A 136 10.70 0.39 2.36
N ARG A 137 11.77 0.14 1.62
CA ARG A 137 12.09 -1.20 1.11
C ARG A 137 12.08 -2.29 2.21
N PRO A 138 12.71 -2.13 3.38
CA PRO A 138 12.69 -3.15 4.42
C PRO A 138 11.27 -3.50 4.87
N PHE A 139 10.40 -2.49 5.05
CA PHE A 139 9.05 -2.67 5.54
C PHE A 139 8.14 -3.34 4.50
N GLN A 140 8.20 -2.90 3.24
CA GLN A 140 7.43 -3.50 2.16
C GLN A 140 7.87 -4.95 1.86
N VAL A 141 9.17 -5.21 1.89
CA VAL A 141 9.69 -6.59 1.75
C VAL A 141 9.26 -7.49 2.91
N ALA A 142 9.23 -6.96 4.16
CA ALA A 142 8.73 -7.71 5.30
C ALA A 142 7.24 -8.07 5.14
N LYS A 143 6.40 -7.13 4.66
CA LYS A 143 4.99 -7.40 4.33
C LYS A 143 4.85 -8.48 3.27
N LEU A 144 5.58 -8.37 2.15
CA LEU A 144 5.56 -9.38 1.07
C LEU A 144 5.95 -10.77 1.57
N ARG A 145 6.95 -10.86 2.47
CA ARG A 145 7.35 -12.13 3.11
C ARG A 145 6.23 -12.68 3.98
N ARG A 146 5.66 -11.85 4.84
CA ARG A 146 4.59 -12.26 5.77
C ARG A 146 3.32 -12.68 5.04
N LEU A 147 2.99 -12.02 3.92
CA LEU A 147 1.91 -12.40 3.01
C LEU A 147 2.21 -13.70 2.23
N GLY A 148 3.46 -14.18 2.22
CA GLY A 148 3.90 -15.28 1.39
C GLY A 148 3.93 -14.96 -0.11
N LEU A 149 3.97 -13.66 -0.46
CA LEU A 149 3.95 -13.20 -1.86
C LEU A 149 5.33 -12.88 -2.41
N LYS A 150 6.38 -12.83 -1.57
CA LYS A 150 7.74 -12.48 -1.99
C LYS A 150 8.30 -13.40 -3.08
N VAL A 151 7.84 -14.64 -3.14
CA VAL A 151 8.26 -15.65 -4.10
C VAL A 151 7.88 -15.35 -5.56
N TYR A 152 6.88 -14.47 -5.77
CA TYR A 152 6.44 -14.04 -7.10
C TYR A 152 7.21 -12.82 -7.60
N PHE A 153 7.87 -12.09 -6.71
CA PHE A 153 8.53 -10.83 -7.02
C PHE A 153 10.04 -10.91 -6.77
N PRO A 154 10.87 -11.16 -7.79
CA PRO A 154 12.34 -11.06 -7.67
C PRO A 154 12.75 -9.71 -7.08
N GLY A 155 13.87 -9.67 -6.36
CA GLY A 155 14.32 -8.44 -5.68
C GLY A 155 14.53 -7.25 -6.62
N ARG A 156 14.96 -7.51 -7.86
CA ARG A 156 15.13 -6.51 -8.93
C ARG A 156 13.80 -5.93 -9.47
N ASN A 157 12.67 -6.60 -9.20
CA ASN A 157 11.34 -6.17 -9.65
C ASN A 157 10.56 -5.43 -8.54
N LEU A 158 11.25 -4.98 -7.50
CA LEU A 158 10.66 -4.24 -6.38
C LEU A 158 11.15 -2.80 -6.42
N PHE A 159 10.22 -1.84 -6.50
CA PHE A 159 10.52 -0.42 -6.67
C PHE A 159 9.87 0.40 -5.56
N PHE A 160 10.68 1.13 -4.81
CA PHE A 160 10.28 1.95 -3.67
C PHE A 160 10.94 3.33 -3.76
N PRO A 161 10.39 4.39 -3.14
CA PRO A 161 10.93 5.75 -3.23
C PRO A 161 12.40 5.87 -2.83
N GLY A 162 12.81 5.18 -1.76
CA GLY A 162 14.18 5.19 -1.24
C GLY A 162 15.25 4.61 -2.17
N ASP A 163 14.84 3.98 -3.28
CA ASP A 163 15.77 3.42 -4.27
C ASP A 163 16.21 4.46 -5.34
N GLY A 164 15.85 5.73 -5.17
CA GLY A 164 16.10 6.81 -6.13
C GLY A 164 15.06 6.86 -7.27
N GLY A 165 14.10 7.75 -7.21
CA GLY A 165 13.10 7.88 -8.27
C GLY A 165 11.72 8.33 -7.83
N GLY A 166 11.64 9.15 -6.77
CA GLY A 166 10.39 9.72 -6.32
C GLY A 166 9.40 8.72 -5.71
N ALA A 167 8.29 9.22 -5.24
CA ALA A 167 7.18 8.44 -4.71
C ALA A 167 5.95 8.64 -5.61
N LYS A 168 5.09 7.64 -5.77
CA LYS A 168 3.80 7.82 -6.43
C LYS A 168 3.04 9.01 -5.80
N PRO A 169 2.45 9.93 -6.56
CA PRO A 169 2.10 9.84 -7.98
C PRO A 169 3.19 10.27 -8.97
N ASP A 170 4.41 10.60 -8.54
CA ASP A 170 5.49 10.95 -9.47
C ASP A 170 5.75 9.77 -10.44
N PRO A 171 5.63 9.97 -11.76
CA PRO A 171 5.86 8.92 -12.75
C PRO A 171 7.29 8.42 -12.78
N ALA A 172 8.25 9.13 -12.18
CA ALA A 172 9.66 8.76 -12.16
C ALA A 172 9.91 7.36 -11.57
N ILE A 173 9.14 6.95 -10.53
CA ILE A 173 9.26 5.60 -9.95
C ILE A 173 8.86 4.51 -10.96
N PHE A 174 7.84 4.77 -11.79
CA PHE A 174 7.40 3.85 -12.85
C PHE A 174 8.41 3.82 -14.00
N HIS A 175 8.91 4.99 -14.44
CA HIS A 175 9.93 5.06 -15.49
C HIS A 175 11.20 4.33 -15.08
N ARG A 176 11.60 4.44 -13.82
CA ARG A 176 12.73 3.68 -13.26
C ARG A 176 12.46 2.17 -13.31
N ALA A 177 11.24 1.73 -12.97
CA ALA A 177 10.88 0.32 -13.04
C ALA A 177 10.91 -0.21 -14.47
N LEU A 178 10.37 0.55 -15.41
CA LEU A 178 10.36 0.22 -16.83
C LEU A 178 11.79 0.13 -17.40
N SER A 179 12.63 1.13 -17.10
CA SER A 179 14.02 1.18 -17.54
C SER A 179 14.84 0.03 -16.96
N ALA A 180 14.75 -0.22 -15.65
CA ALA A 180 15.52 -1.27 -14.96
C ALA A 180 15.21 -2.68 -15.47
N LEU A 181 14.00 -2.90 -16.01
CA LEU A 181 13.56 -4.18 -16.53
C LEU A 181 13.52 -4.23 -18.06
N HIS A 182 13.92 -3.15 -18.73
CA HIS A 182 13.88 -2.99 -20.19
C HIS A 182 12.48 -3.28 -20.75
N LEU A 183 11.45 -2.59 -20.22
CA LEU A 183 10.05 -2.78 -20.55
C LEU A 183 9.48 -1.56 -21.28
N ALA A 184 8.63 -1.81 -22.27
CA ALA A 184 7.87 -0.76 -22.96
C ALA A 184 6.54 -0.52 -22.21
N PRO A 185 6.16 0.71 -21.87
CA PRO A 185 4.95 1.01 -21.07
C PRO A 185 3.68 0.36 -21.65
N ALA A 186 3.49 0.42 -22.96
CA ALA A 186 2.32 -0.11 -23.66
C ALA A 186 2.15 -1.64 -23.54
N ALA A 187 3.22 -2.40 -23.19
CA ALA A 187 3.14 -3.83 -22.98
C ALA A 187 2.67 -4.22 -21.57
N GLY A 188 2.44 -3.24 -20.71
CA GLY A 188 2.20 -3.50 -19.29
C GLY A 188 0.91 -2.98 -18.74
N VAL A 189 0.58 -3.54 -17.57
CA VAL A 189 -0.57 -3.15 -16.76
C VAL A 189 -0.08 -2.79 -15.37
N PHE A 190 -0.63 -1.72 -14.80
CA PHE A 190 -0.48 -1.41 -13.39
C PHE A 190 -1.81 -1.63 -12.66
N VAL A 191 -1.77 -2.33 -11.53
CA VAL A 191 -2.93 -2.60 -10.67
C VAL A 191 -2.72 -1.86 -9.36
N GLY A 192 -3.64 -0.98 -8.98
CA GLY A 192 -3.57 -0.20 -7.74
C GLY A 192 -4.95 0.15 -7.20
N ASP A 193 -5.00 0.65 -5.95
CA ASP A 193 -6.26 1.03 -5.27
C ASP A 193 -6.41 2.54 -5.05
N SER A 194 -5.34 3.30 -5.10
CA SER A 194 -5.34 4.72 -4.75
C SER A 194 -5.55 5.62 -5.98
N PRO A 195 -6.69 6.38 -6.06
CA PRO A 195 -6.89 7.34 -7.15
C PRO A 195 -5.78 8.39 -7.22
N ARG A 196 -5.27 8.82 -6.08
CA ARG A 196 -4.31 9.93 -5.98
C ARG A 196 -2.89 9.55 -6.35
N THR A 197 -2.48 8.32 -6.06
CA THR A 197 -1.08 7.89 -6.24
C THR A 197 -0.92 6.92 -7.39
N ASP A 198 -1.83 5.97 -7.52
CA ASP A 198 -1.69 4.87 -8.47
C ASP A 198 -2.17 5.24 -9.88
N LEU A 199 -3.39 5.82 -9.96
CA LEU A 199 -3.98 6.12 -11.26
C LEU A 199 -3.22 7.23 -11.97
N ALA A 200 -2.98 8.34 -11.27
CA ALA A 200 -2.30 9.48 -11.87
C ALA A 200 -0.87 9.10 -12.32
N GLY A 201 -0.09 8.47 -11.42
CA GLY A 201 1.29 8.10 -11.72
C GLY A 201 1.41 7.03 -12.80
N GLY A 202 0.56 6.00 -12.74
CA GLY A 202 0.55 4.91 -13.74
C GLY A 202 0.20 5.42 -15.15
N LEU A 203 -0.85 6.25 -15.28
CA LEU A 203 -1.24 6.84 -16.56
C LEU A 203 -0.19 7.78 -17.11
N GLN A 204 0.41 8.64 -16.28
CA GLN A 204 1.48 9.55 -16.71
C GLN A 204 2.72 8.79 -17.19
N ALA A 205 2.97 7.59 -16.64
CA ALA A 205 4.03 6.72 -17.10
C ALA A 205 3.68 5.92 -18.39
N GLY A 206 2.49 6.12 -18.95
CA GLY A 206 2.04 5.45 -20.16
C GLY A 206 1.57 4.01 -19.96
N LEU A 207 1.27 3.62 -18.72
CA LEU A 207 0.76 2.29 -18.40
C LEU A 207 -0.77 2.21 -18.58
N ARG A 208 -1.26 1.03 -18.91
CA ARG A 208 -2.67 0.69 -18.76
C ARG A 208 -2.97 0.42 -17.31
N VAL A 209 -4.02 1.04 -16.77
CA VAL A 209 -4.28 1.02 -15.32
C VAL A 209 -5.57 0.30 -15.01
N VAL A 210 -5.50 -0.65 -14.08
CA VAL A 210 -6.64 -1.31 -13.42
C VAL A 210 -6.79 -0.74 -12.02
N TRP A 211 -7.89 -0.06 -11.77
CA TRP A 211 -8.21 0.49 -10.47
C TRP A 211 -9.08 -0.47 -9.65
N LEU A 212 -8.52 -0.96 -8.56
CA LEU A 212 -9.23 -1.80 -7.60
C LEU A 212 -10.02 -0.92 -6.61
N ASN A 213 -11.20 -0.47 -7.05
CA ASN A 213 -12.07 0.43 -6.31
C ASN A 213 -13.03 -0.36 -5.38
N ARG A 214 -12.52 -0.84 -4.26
CA ARG A 214 -13.31 -1.64 -3.30
C ARG A 214 -14.34 -0.83 -2.52
N TYR A 215 -14.12 0.48 -2.42
CA TYR A 215 -14.92 1.36 -1.57
C TYR A 215 -15.93 2.19 -2.36
N GLY A 216 -16.07 1.97 -3.67
CA GLY A 216 -17.02 2.70 -4.50
C GLY A 216 -16.72 4.20 -4.62
N LEU A 217 -15.46 4.59 -4.54
CA LEU A 217 -15.06 5.99 -4.64
C LEU A 217 -15.40 6.53 -6.05
N PRO A 218 -15.80 7.80 -6.17
CA PRO A 218 -16.00 8.41 -7.49
C PRO A 218 -14.66 8.45 -8.25
N ALA A 219 -14.70 8.09 -9.54
CA ALA A 219 -13.51 8.21 -10.39
C ALA A 219 -13.20 9.69 -10.61
N PRO A 220 -11.94 10.12 -10.37
CA PRO A 220 -11.51 11.47 -10.74
C PRO A 220 -11.76 11.73 -12.22
N GLU A 221 -12.18 12.96 -12.57
CA GLU A 221 -12.55 13.30 -13.94
C GLU A 221 -11.37 13.12 -14.92
N GLU A 222 -10.17 13.43 -14.49
CA GLU A 222 -8.94 13.39 -15.28
C GLU A 222 -8.58 11.98 -15.76
N VAL A 223 -9.06 10.95 -15.08
CA VAL A 223 -8.76 9.53 -15.38
C VAL A 223 -9.97 8.77 -15.92
N ARG A 224 -11.16 9.43 -15.99
CA ARG A 224 -12.39 8.82 -16.47
C ARG A 224 -12.24 8.38 -17.94
N GLY A 225 -12.60 7.13 -18.23
CA GLY A 225 -12.44 6.53 -19.55
C GLY A 225 -11.02 6.09 -19.93
N LYS A 226 -10.02 6.36 -19.05
CA LYS A 226 -8.62 5.98 -19.29
C LYS A 226 -8.16 4.78 -18.44
N ILE A 227 -9.03 4.30 -17.55
CA ILE A 227 -8.75 3.24 -16.59
C ILE A 227 -9.82 2.16 -16.60
N HIS A 228 -9.45 0.95 -16.18
CA HIS A 228 -10.39 -0.15 -15.93
C HIS A 228 -10.75 -0.18 -14.45
N VAL A 229 -12.01 0.14 -14.12
CA VAL A 229 -12.49 0.15 -12.73
C VAL A 229 -13.06 -1.21 -12.38
N VAL A 230 -12.58 -1.80 -11.29
CA VAL A 230 -13.04 -3.10 -10.77
C VAL A 230 -13.19 -3.02 -9.25
N THR A 231 -14.09 -3.85 -8.70
CA THR A 231 -14.41 -3.84 -7.26
C THR A 231 -13.85 -5.05 -6.49
N SER A 232 -13.31 -6.03 -7.21
CA SER A 232 -12.79 -7.25 -6.61
C SER A 232 -11.54 -7.74 -7.33
N PHE A 233 -10.73 -8.53 -6.64
CA PHE A 233 -9.50 -9.07 -7.23
C PHE A 233 -9.78 -10.06 -8.38
N PRO A 234 -10.81 -10.94 -8.34
CA PRO A 234 -11.19 -11.74 -9.51
C PRO A 234 -11.58 -10.91 -10.73
N ALA A 235 -12.23 -9.76 -10.54
CA ALA A 235 -12.51 -8.83 -11.64
C ALA A 235 -11.22 -8.16 -12.15
N ALA A 236 -10.29 -7.81 -11.25
CA ALA A 236 -8.98 -7.30 -11.64
C ALA A 236 -8.20 -8.33 -12.47
N ALA A 237 -8.25 -9.60 -12.11
CA ALA A 237 -7.62 -10.68 -12.87
C ALA A 237 -8.12 -10.72 -14.32
N ARG A 238 -9.46 -10.70 -14.52
CA ARG A 238 -10.05 -10.66 -15.87
C ARG A 238 -9.63 -9.42 -16.66
N ALA A 239 -9.64 -8.25 -16.02
CA ALA A 239 -9.22 -7.01 -16.66
C ALA A 239 -7.74 -7.04 -17.06
N VAL A 240 -6.87 -7.54 -16.20
CA VAL A 240 -5.43 -7.71 -16.48
C VAL A 240 -5.22 -8.59 -17.70
N TRP A 241 -5.85 -9.77 -17.73
CA TRP A 241 -5.73 -10.69 -18.87
C TRP A 241 -6.28 -10.08 -20.17
N ALA A 242 -7.45 -9.43 -20.12
CA ALA A 242 -8.02 -8.75 -21.28
C ALA A 242 -7.04 -7.69 -21.84
N LEU A 243 -6.44 -6.88 -20.96
CA LEU A 243 -5.47 -5.88 -21.35
C LEU A 243 -4.17 -6.46 -21.91
N LEU A 244 -3.64 -7.54 -21.33
CA LEU A 244 -2.42 -8.17 -21.83
C LEU A 244 -2.58 -8.79 -23.21
N HIS A 245 -3.81 -9.23 -23.58
CA HIS A 245 -4.12 -9.83 -24.87
C HIS A 245 -4.64 -8.82 -25.91
N GLN A 246 -4.92 -7.57 -25.52
CA GLN A 246 -5.21 -6.51 -26.51
C GLN A 246 -3.92 -6.17 -27.27
N GLU A 247 -3.81 -6.67 -28.50
CA GLU A 247 -2.85 -6.14 -29.45
C GLU A 247 -3.18 -4.66 -29.68
N GLU A 248 -2.16 -3.81 -29.74
CA GLU A 248 -2.35 -2.44 -30.19
C GLU A 248 -2.96 -2.53 -31.60
N GLY A 249 -4.24 -2.22 -31.70
CA GLY A 249 -4.89 -2.05 -33.01
C GLY A 249 -4.09 -1.01 -33.80
N GLY A 250 -3.60 -1.41 -34.92
CA GLY A 250 -2.67 -0.72 -35.79
C GLY A 250 -3.04 0.69 -36.18
#